data_898bd0d105645569984ad644c7cd8b16
#
_entry.id   898bd0d105645569984ad644c7cd8b16
#
_cell.length_a   1.000
_cell.length_b   1.000
_cell.length_c   1.000
_cell.angle_alpha   90.00
_cell.angle_beta   90.00
_cell.angle_gamma   90.00
#
_symmetry.space_group_name_H-M   'P 1'
#
loop_
_entity.id
_entity.type
_entity.pdbx_description
1 polymer ?
#
loop_
_entity_poly.entity_id
_entity_poly.type
_entity_poly.pdbx_seq_one_letter_code
_entity_poly.pdbx_strand_id
1 'polypeptide(L)'
;MFRTLAVAVVFTLVGCKTAETPAPAKPVERAPEPVKAAEPTPPPAPKIELPAAAALPALPAGLPAIPESKDNPLTAEKAELGWKLFYDKRVSKDGSMACAGCHLIPKAFTTENAVDVKVGGAPNKRNSPSVLNLAFHPAWYWDGRAATLEAVSNAAWKAQLGADPAASAAAINAIPEYKAMFERAFGEPATPDNVPKAFASFFRTLNNGNSAWDKFQAGDKKALDADAAEGFKVFAAKGCVTCHVPPLFSTYEFENVGIPGADEGRKDATKADADLGKFKVPSLRNVALTAPYFHDGSVKTLDEAIAVMAKGAKGPGISAKLKAQKLSAKESRQLKLFLESLSGESTYTTEPALP
;
A
#
# COMPACT_ATOMS: atom_id res chain seq x y z
N MET A 1 -54.02 3.32 37.44
CA MET A 1 -54.64 2.03 37.78
C MET A 1 -53.62 0.94 37.43
N PHE A 2 -52.82 0.55 38.40
CA PHE A 2 -51.89 -0.57 38.26
C PHE A 2 -52.15 -1.54 39.42
N ARG A 3 -52.46 -2.77 39.07
CA ARG A 3 -52.63 -3.89 40.00
C ARG A 3 -51.34 -4.68 40.10
N THR A 4 -50.76 -4.65 41.28
CA THR A 4 -49.62 -5.46 41.68
C THR A 4 -50.13 -6.85 42.10
N LEU A 5 -49.59 -7.93 41.55
CA LEU A 5 -49.85 -9.28 41.97
C LEU A 5 -48.69 -9.75 42.89
N ALA A 6 -49.02 -10.04 44.14
CA ALA A 6 -48.12 -10.62 45.10
C ALA A 6 -48.28 -12.18 45.04
N VAL A 7 -47.19 -12.91 44.92
CA VAL A 7 -47.16 -14.36 45.03
C VAL A 7 -46.58 -14.72 46.40
N ALA A 8 -47.40 -15.41 47.18
CA ALA A 8 -47.04 -15.91 48.51
C ALA A 8 -46.40 -17.31 48.34
N VAL A 9 -45.22 -17.48 48.90
CA VAL A 9 -44.51 -18.77 48.96
C VAL A 9 -44.78 -19.36 50.36
N VAL A 10 -45.40 -20.52 50.39
CA VAL A 10 -45.67 -21.30 51.63
C VAL A 10 -44.46 -22.18 51.91
N PHE A 11 -43.83 -22.00 53.07
CA PHE A 11 -42.83 -22.91 53.61
C PHE A 11 -43.45 -24.05 54.38
N THR A 12 -43.28 -25.27 53.94
CA THR A 12 -43.57 -26.49 54.72
C THR A 12 -42.28 -26.96 55.41
N LEU A 13 -42.32 -26.94 56.74
CA LEU A 13 -41.26 -27.50 57.57
C LEU A 13 -41.41 -29.01 57.60
N VAL A 14 -40.42 -29.74 57.12
CA VAL A 14 -40.28 -31.23 57.33
C VAL A 14 -39.16 -31.47 58.31
N GLY A 15 -39.50 -32.23 59.34
CA GLY A 15 -38.68 -32.49 60.51
C GLY A 15 -37.38 -33.25 60.25
N CYS A 16 -36.37 -32.84 60.99
CA CYS A 16 -35.02 -33.38 60.99
C CYS A 16 -34.97 -34.66 61.77
N LYS A 17 -34.59 -35.78 61.14
CA LYS A 17 -34.10 -36.96 61.84
C LYS A 17 -32.56 -36.91 61.85
N THR A 18 -32.02 -36.98 63.06
CA THR A 18 -30.57 -37.05 63.31
C THR A 18 -30.02 -38.37 62.79
N ALA A 19 -29.11 -38.31 61.83
CA ALA A 19 -28.30 -39.44 61.39
C ALA A 19 -26.93 -39.43 62.08
N GLU A 20 -26.52 -40.53 62.62
CA GLU A 20 -25.22 -40.70 63.22
C GLU A 20 -24.06 -40.52 62.22
N THR A 21 -23.03 -39.88 62.73
CA THR A 21 -21.80 -39.65 61.96
C THR A 21 -20.93 -40.91 61.93
N PRO A 22 -20.58 -41.43 60.76
CA PRO A 22 -19.62 -42.52 60.68
C PRO A 22 -18.19 -42.02 60.95
N ALA A 23 -17.41 -42.86 61.61
CA ALA A 23 -16.02 -42.59 61.98
C ALA A 23 -15.13 -42.37 60.79
N PRO A 24 -14.03 -41.55 60.90
CA PRO A 24 -13.15 -41.22 59.77
C PRO A 24 -12.39 -42.44 59.27
N ALA A 25 -12.50 -42.68 57.95
CA ALA A 25 -11.76 -43.76 57.32
C ALA A 25 -10.25 -43.36 57.26
N LYS A 26 -9.41 -44.39 57.53
CA LYS A 26 -7.95 -44.23 57.45
C LYS A 26 -7.52 -43.77 56.04
N PRO A 27 -6.46 -42.90 55.89
CA PRO A 27 -5.95 -42.51 54.63
C PRO A 27 -5.46 -43.70 53.81
N VAL A 28 -6.02 -43.87 52.62
CA VAL A 28 -5.48 -44.81 51.63
C VAL A 28 -4.25 -44.15 51.00
N GLU A 29 -3.11 -44.76 51.26
CA GLU A 29 -1.83 -44.39 50.64
C GLU A 29 -1.94 -44.64 49.14
N ARG A 30 -2.03 -43.54 48.34
CA ARG A 30 -2.05 -43.63 46.89
C ARG A 30 -0.71 -44.15 46.40
N ALA A 31 -0.71 -45.22 45.68
CA ALA A 31 0.47 -45.67 44.96
C ALA A 31 0.96 -44.56 44.02
N PRO A 32 2.28 -44.32 43.85
CA PRO A 32 2.81 -43.31 42.97
C PRO A 32 2.33 -43.58 41.54
N GLU A 33 1.73 -42.55 40.92
CA GLU A 33 1.37 -42.61 39.50
C GLU A 33 2.65 -42.87 38.65
N PRO A 34 2.55 -43.72 37.62
CA PRO A 34 3.71 -43.98 36.76
C PRO A 34 4.14 -42.64 36.11
N VAL A 35 5.39 -42.28 36.33
CA VAL A 35 6.02 -41.13 35.67
C VAL A 35 5.94 -41.38 34.19
N LYS A 36 5.09 -40.59 33.49
CA LYS A 36 4.99 -40.61 32.03
C LYS A 36 6.37 -40.28 31.48
N ALA A 37 7.00 -41.25 30.82
CA ALA A 37 8.28 -41.03 30.17
C ALA A 37 8.13 -39.81 29.24
N ALA A 38 9.06 -38.86 29.35
CA ALA A 38 9.08 -37.72 28.46
C ALA A 38 9.17 -38.22 27.02
N GLU A 39 8.18 -37.86 26.20
CA GLU A 39 8.26 -38.13 24.76
C GLU A 39 9.55 -37.52 24.21
N PRO A 40 10.30 -38.27 23.38
CA PRO A 40 11.53 -37.74 22.81
C PRO A 40 11.20 -36.44 22.01
N THR A 41 11.88 -35.36 22.31
CA THR A 41 11.80 -34.12 21.56
C THR A 41 12.04 -34.43 20.09
N PRO A 42 11.16 -34.05 19.16
CA PRO A 42 11.37 -34.31 17.76
C PRO A 42 12.68 -33.65 17.31
N PRO A 43 13.44 -34.28 16.41
CA PRO A 43 14.68 -33.70 15.89
C PRO A 43 14.40 -32.30 15.33
N PRO A 44 15.33 -31.34 15.47
CA PRO A 44 15.16 -30.01 14.91
C PRO A 44 14.92 -30.11 13.40
N ALA A 45 13.92 -29.39 12.91
CA ALA A 45 13.61 -29.34 11.48
C ALA A 45 14.86 -28.96 10.67
N PRO A 46 15.09 -29.58 9.51
CA PRO A 46 16.25 -29.28 8.68
C PRO A 46 16.29 -27.78 8.37
N LYS A 47 17.44 -27.14 8.53
CA LYS A 47 17.63 -25.74 8.14
C LYS A 47 17.52 -25.65 6.63
N ILE A 48 16.64 -24.78 6.15
CA ILE A 48 16.53 -24.48 4.72
C ILE A 48 17.70 -23.55 4.35
N GLU A 49 18.51 -24.00 3.42
CA GLU A 49 19.54 -23.14 2.82
C GLU A 49 18.89 -22.31 1.69
N LEU A 50 18.80 -21.02 1.93
CA LEU A 50 18.33 -20.06 0.93
C LEU A 50 19.51 -19.60 0.07
N PRO A 51 19.33 -19.44 -1.26
CA PRO A 51 20.34 -18.75 -2.06
C PRO A 51 20.55 -17.32 -1.54
N ALA A 52 21.72 -16.73 -1.79
CA ALA A 52 21.96 -15.33 -1.44
C ALA A 52 20.91 -14.43 -2.08
N ALA A 53 20.46 -13.41 -1.35
CA ALA A 53 19.56 -12.42 -1.90
C ALA A 53 20.22 -11.70 -3.09
N ALA A 54 19.46 -11.43 -4.15
CA ALA A 54 19.94 -10.62 -5.25
C ALA A 54 20.32 -9.23 -4.76
N ALA A 55 21.37 -8.64 -5.34
CA ALA A 55 21.75 -7.26 -4.99
C ALA A 55 20.58 -6.31 -5.22
N LEU A 56 20.52 -5.24 -4.41
CA LEU A 56 19.54 -4.19 -4.64
C LEU A 56 19.66 -3.63 -6.06
N PRO A 57 18.53 -3.39 -6.77
CA PRO A 57 18.59 -2.79 -8.09
C PRO A 57 19.22 -1.40 -8.01
N ALA A 58 20.01 -1.05 -9.01
CA ALA A 58 20.55 0.29 -9.13
C ALA A 58 19.43 1.32 -9.25
N LEU A 59 19.59 2.45 -8.57
CA LEU A 59 18.63 3.55 -8.70
C LEU A 59 18.67 4.10 -10.13
N PRO A 60 17.52 4.13 -10.86
CA PRO A 60 17.48 4.67 -12.19
C PRO A 60 17.88 6.16 -12.25
N ALA A 61 18.52 6.56 -13.35
CA ALA A 61 18.87 7.96 -13.59
C ALA A 61 17.63 8.87 -13.54
N GLY A 62 17.85 10.13 -13.15
CA GLY A 62 16.79 11.15 -13.05
C GLY A 62 16.03 11.14 -11.71
N LEU A 63 16.37 10.25 -10.77
CA LEU A 63 15.77 10.22 -9.45
C LEU A 63 16.74 10.77 -8.38
N PRO A 64 16.24 11.38 -7.30
CA PRO A 64 17.05 11.73 -6.14
C PRO A 64 17.48 10.49 -5.36
N ALA A 65 18.42 10.62 -4.43
CA ALA A 65 18.79 9.53 -3.53
C ALA A 65 17.58 9.06 -2.71
N ILE A 66 17.48 7.74 -2.49
CA ILE A 66 16.40 7.16 -1.67
C ILE A 66 16.58 7.64 -0.22
N PRO A 67 15.54 8.21 0.40
CA PRO A 67 15.60 8.61 1.80
C PRO A 67 15.85 7.42 2.73
N GLU A 68 16.74 7.58 3.69
CA GLU A 68 17.00 6.55 4.70
C GLU A 68 15.79 6.35 5.62
N SER A 69 15.58 5.10 6.03
CA SER A 69 14.59 4.73 7.03
C SER A 69 15.31 4.13 8.23
N LYS A 70 15.38 4.88 9.33
CA LYS A 70 16.08 4.44 10.55
C LYS A 70 15.42 3.22 11.19
N ASP A 71 14.08 3.18 11.20
CA ASP A 71 13.31 2.09 11.84
C ASP A 71 13.22 0.83 10.97
N ASN A 72 13.55 0.95 9.70
CA ASN A 72 13.56 -0.15 8.75
C ASN A 72 14.64 0.07 7.68
N PRO A 73 15.93 -0.05 8.03
CA PRO A 73 17.02 0.08 7.07
C PRO A 73 16.84 -0.88 5.90
N LEU A 74 17.05 -0.36 4.69
CA LEU A 74 16.90 -1.12 3.46
C LEU A 74 18.02 -2.14 3.32
N THR A 75 17.66 -3.42 3.11
CA THR A 75 18.61 -4.49 2.77
C THR A 75 18.08 -5.31 1.58
N ALA A 76 18.95 -6.03 0.91
CA ALA A 76 18.61 -6.89 -0.23
C ALA A 76 17.62 -7.99 0.18
N GLU A 77 17.81 -8.59 1.36
CA GLU A 77 16.99 -9.66 1.91
C GLU A 77 15.54 -9.18 2.16
N LYS A 78 15.38 -7.99 2.74
CA LYS A 78 14.07 -7.39 2.99
C LYS A 78 13.37 -7.02 1.69
N ALA A 79 14.09 -6.47 0.72
CA ALA A 79 13.54 -6.08 -0.57
C ALA A 79 13.09 -7.32 -1.38
N GLU A 80 13.90 -8.38 -1.43
CA GLU A 80 13.54 -9.65 -2.07
C GLU A 80 12.31 -10.28 -1.43
N LEU A 81 12.29 -10.34 -0.10
CA LEU A 81 11.15 -10.87 0.65
C LEU A 81 9.87 -10.08 0.34
N GLY A 82 9.93 -8.75 0.41
CA GLY A 82 8.80 -7.88 0.10
C GLY A 82 8.32 -8.02 -1.35
N TRP A 83 9.24 -8.22 -2.31
CA TRP A 83 8.91 -8.48 -3.71
C TRP A 83 8.10 -9.78 -3.87
N LYS A 84 8.52 -10.87 -3.22
CA LYS A 84 7.77 -12.14 -3.25
C LYS A 84 6.40 -12.00 -2.60
N LEU A 85 6.31 -11.39 -1.41
CA LEU A 85 5.04 -11.17 -0.71
C LEU A 85 4.07 -10.29 -1.51
N PHE A 86 4.55 -9.33 -2.29
CA PHE A 86 3.72 -8.47 -3.14
C PHE A 86 2.93 -9.25 -4.21
N TYR A 87 3.48 -10.37 -4.70
CA TYR A 87 2.86 -11.26 -5.69
C TYR A 87 2.14 -12.45 -5.09
N ASP A 88 2.34 -12.74 -3.80
CA ASP A 88 1.82 -13.94 -3.19
C ASP A 88 0.39 -13.74 -2.64
N LYS A 89 -0.55 -14.48 -3.21
CA LYS A 89 -1.96 -14.42 -2.79
C LYS A 89 -2.19 -14.94 -1.37
N ARG A 90 -1.29 -15.79 -0.85
CA ARG A 90 -1.36 -16.37 0.51
C ARG A 90 -1.25 -15.32 1.61
N VAL A 91 -0.80 -14.09 1.28
CA VAL A 91 -0.80 -12.95 2.21
C VAL A 91 -2.19 -12.37 2.47
N SER A 92 -3.20 -12.70 1.64
CA SER A 92 -4.58 -12.25 1.84
C SER A 92 -5.36 -13.20 2.76
N LYS A 93 -6.49 -12.70 3.26
CA LYS A 93 -7.36 -13.43 4.19
C LYS A 93 -7.78 -14.82 3.68
N ASP A 94 -8.03 -14.95 2.40
CA ASP A 94 -8.64 -16.14 1.78
C ASP A 94 -7.79 -16.73 0.63
N GLY A 95 -6.57 -16.23 0.43
CA GLY A 95 -5.68 -16.68 -0.63
C GLY A 95 -6.10 -16.25 -2.05
N SER A 96 -7.09 -15.36 -2.20
CA SER A 96 -7.62 -14.97 -3.51
C SER A 96 -6.86 -13.83 -4.18
N MET A 97 -6.20 -12.95 -3.40
CA MET A 97 -5.66 -11.69 -3.91
C MET A 97 -4.25 -11.40 -3.39
N ALA A 98 -3.45 -10.78 -4.24
CA ALA A 98 -2.14 -10.20 -3.90
C ALA A 98 -2.13 -8.70 -4.24
N CYS A 99 -1.13 -7.96 -3.79
CA CYS A 99 -0.96 -6.53 -4.16
C CYS A 99 -0.85 -6.36 -5.68
N ALA A 100 -0.15 -7.29 -6.35
CA ALA A 100 -0.01 -7.33 -7.81
C ALA A 100 -1.33 -7.48 -8.57
N GLY A 101 -2.44 -7.87 -7.90
CA GLY A 101 -3.76 -7.94 -8.53
C GLY A 101 -4.36 -6.58 -8.89
N CYS A 102 -3.91 -5.50 -8.22
CA CYS A 102 -4.34 -4.12 -8.48
C CYS A 102 -3.16 -3.23 -8.95
N HIS A 103 -1.92 -3.71 -8.82
CA HIS A 103 -0.71 -2.97 -9.18
C HIS A 103 0.05 -3.70 -10.28
N LEU A 104 -0.41 -3.52 -11.53
CA LEU A 104 0.00 -4.29 -12.70
C LEU A 104 1.28 -3.74 -13.34
N ILE A 105 2.27 -4.59 -13.62
CA ILE A 105 3.52 -4.22 -14.30
C ILE A 105 3.27 -3.40 -15.58
N PRO A 106 2.43 -3.87 -16.54
CA PRO A 106 2.24 -3.15 -17.81
C PRO A 106 1.47 -1.82 -17.65
N LYS A 107 0.91 -1.56 -16.47
CA LYS A 107 0.22 -0.31 -16.11
C LYS A 107 1.06 0.56 -15.18
N ALA A 108 2.37 0.46 -15.22
CA ALA A 108 3.25 1.17 -14.32
C ALA A 108 2.86 0.98 -12.83
N PHE A 109 2.53 -0.24 -12.46
CA PHE A 109 2.12 -0.65 -11.11
C PHE A 109 0.91 0.11 -10.56
N THR A 110 -0.06 0.40 -11.43
CA THR A 110 -1.43 0.79 -11.09
C THR A 110 -2.42 -0.17 -11.74
N THR A 111 -3.70 0.18 -11.77
CA THR A 111 -4.81 -0.59 -12.33
C THR A 111 -5.28 -0.01 -13.66
N GLU A 112 -6.07 -0.79 -14.42
CA GLU A 112 -6.84 -0.30 -15.58
C GLU A 112 -8.30 0.02 -15.24
N ASN A 113 -8.73 -0.26 -14.01
CA ASN A 113 -10.07 0.02 -13.53
C ASN A 113 -10.19 1.44 -12.97
N ALA A 114 -11.37 2.04 -13.05
CA ALA A 114 -11.62 3.30 -12.36
C ALA A 114 -11.42 3.13 -10.84
N VAL A 115 -11.98 2.05 -10.29
CA VAL A 115 -11.74 1.61 -8.91
C VAL A 115 -11.65 0.08 -8.87
N ASP A 116 -10.76 -0.43 -8.02
CA ASP A 116 -10.62 -1.87 -7.79
C ASP A 116 -11.52 -2.34 -6.65
N VAL A 117 -11.66 -3.65 -6.53
CA VAL A 117 -12.36 -4.31 -5.43
C VAL A 117 -11.36 -4.85 -4.41
N LYS A 118 -11.79 -4.92 -3.16
CA LYS A 118 -11.05 -5.54 -2.04
C LYS A 118 -11.33 -7.03 -1.98
N VAL A 119 -10.56 -7.76 -1.21
CA VAL A 119 -10.95 -9.11 -0.78
C VAL A 119 -12.39 -9.08 -0.21
N GLY A 120 -13.23 -9.98 -0.68
CA GLY A 120 -14.67 -10.00 -0.37
C GLY A 120 -15.53 -9.15 -1.32
N GLY A 121 -14.96 -8.55 -2.39
CA GLY A 121 -15.71 -7.95 -3.50
C GLY A 121 -16.20 -6.51 -3.28
N ALA A 122 -15.97 -5.91 -2.11
CA ALA A 122 -16.37 -4.52 -1.88
C ALA A 122 -15.50 -3.54 -2.70
N PRO A 123 -16.09 -2.56 -3.40
CA PRO A 123 -15.34 -1.60 -4.19
C PRO A 123 -14.51 -0.67 -3.30
N ASN A 124 -13.37 -0.20 -3.84
CA ASN A 124 -12.63 0.89 -3.26
C ASN A 124 -13.35 2.23 -3.48
N LYS A 125 -13.03 3.23 -2.65
CA LYS A 125 -13.54 4.61 -2.81
C LYS A 125 -12.81 5.35 -3.92
N ARG A 126 -11.54 5.00 -4.17
CA ARG A 126 -10.62 5.73 -5.04
C ARG A 126 -9.86 4.79 -5.96
N ASN A 127 -9.40 5.32 -7.07
CA ASN A 127 -8.50 4.65 -7.99
C ASN A 127 -7.21 4.21 -7.27
N SER A 128 -6.68 3.03 -7.62
CA SER A 128 -5.43 2.52 -7.10
C SER A 128 -4.26 3.26 -7.75
N PRO A 129 -3.52 4.10 -7.01
CA PRO A 129 -2.41 4.85 -7.60
C PRO A 129 -1.23 3.94 -7.92
N SER A 130 -0.37 4.37 -8.83
CA SER A 130 0.92 3.71 -9.05
C SER A 130 1.71 3.60 -7.75
N VAL A 131 2.35 2.45 -7.53
CA VAL A 131 3.27 2.22 -6.40
C VAL A 131 4.75 2.41 -6.79
N LEU A 132 5.02 2.95 -7.98
CA LEU A 132 6.38 3.36 -8.39
C LEU A 132 6.82 4.60 -7.60
N ASN A 133 8.10 4.66 -7.28
CA ASN A 133 8.74 5.82 -6.65
C ASN A 133 8.18 6.20 -5.27
N LEU A 134 7.51 5.28 -4.57
CA LEU A 134 6.91 5.55 -3.26
C LEU A 134 7.92 5.97 -2.20
N ALA A 135 9.19 5.63 -2.35
CA ALA A 135 10.26 6.03 -1.43
C ALA A 135 10.38 7.56 -1.27
N PHE A 136 9.95 8.32 -2.27
CA PHE A 136 10.09 9.78 -2.31
C PHE A 136 8.86 10.54 -1.82
N HIS A 137 7.78 9.84 -1.48
CA HIS A 137 6.56 10.48 -1.01
C HIS A 137 6.69 10.90 0.46
N PRO A 138 6.27 12.12 0.83
CA PRO A 138 6.23 12.56 2.22
C PRO A 138 5.01 12.04 3.00
N ALA A 139 3.97 11.58 2.28
CA ALA A 139 2.76 10.98 2.81
C ALA A 139 2.11 10.10 1.74
N TRP A 140 1.41 9.05 2.16
CA TRP A 140 0.84 8.04 1.26
C TRP A 140 -0.68 8.08 1.23
N TYR A 141 -1.29 7.39 0.25
CA TYR A 141 -2.66 7.54 -0.23
C TYR A 141 -2.92 8.90 -0.92
N TRP A 142 -4.08 9.01 -1.55
CA TRP A 142 -4.54 10.25 -2.18
C TRP A 142 -4.75 11.40 -1.19
N ASP A 143 -5.12 11.08 0.06
CA ASP A 143 -5.41 12.03 1.13
C ASP A 143 -4.25 12.23 2.13
N GLY A 144 -3.17 11.49 1.97
CA GLY A 144 -1.98 11.59 2.82
C GLY A 144 -2.17 11.05 4.25
N ARG A 145 -3.17 10.19 4.49
CA ARG A 145 -3.48 9.68 5.83
C ARG A 145 -2.43 8.74 6.43
N ALA A 146 -1.56 8.16 5.62
CA ALA A 146 -0.44 7.37 6.11
C ALA A 146 0.85 8.20 6.11
N ALA A 147 1.55 8.21 7.24
CA ALA A 147 2.74 9.04 7.48
C ALA A 147 4.06 8.30 7.18
N THR A 148 4.03 6.97 7.03
CA THR A 148 5.21 6.15 6.69
C THR A 148 4.84 5.09 5.66
N LEU A 149 5.86 4.60 4.95
CA LEU A 149 5.68 3.54 3.96
C LEU A 149 5.26 2.21 4.62
N GLU A 150 5.71 1.95 5.85
CA GLU A 150 5.29 0.83 6.67
C GLU A 150 3.80 0.96 7.08
N ALA A 151 3.38 2.15 7.45
CA ALA A 151 1.98 2.41 7.82
C ALA A 151 1.02 2.20 6.64
N VAL A 152 1.36 2.67 5.43
CA VAL A 152 0.53 2.42 4.24
C VAL A 152 0.53 0.94 3.87
N SER A 153 1.67 0.24 3.99
CA SER A 153 1.79 -1.19 3.72
C SER A 153 0.90 -2.00 4.68
N ASN A 154 0.97 -1.72 5.98
CA ASN A 154 0.11 -2.36 6.98
C ASN A 154 -1.38 -2.08 6.74
N ALA A 155 -1.73 -0.82 6.45
CA ALA A 155 -3.11 -0.44 6.19
C ALA A 155 -3.67 -1.10 4.92
N ALA A 156 -2.88 -1.20 3.85
CA ALA A 156 -3.25 -1.88 2.62
C ALA A 156 -3.39 -3.39 2.84
N TRP A 157 -2.44 -4.03 3.53
CA TRP A 157 -2.50 -5.45 3.87
C TRP A 157 -3.80 -5.80 4.61
N LYS A 158 -4.17 -5.03 5.61
CA LYS A 158 -5.42 -5.21 6.38
C LYS A 158 -6.67 -4.87 5.56
N ALA A 159 -6.70 -3.72 4.91
CA ALA A 159 -7.92 -3.19 4.30
C ALA A 159 -8.19 -3.73 2.90
N GLN A 160 -7.17 -3.95 2.06
CA GLN A 160 -7.33 -4.42 0.69
C GLN A 160 -7.34 -5.94 0.63
N LEU A 161 -6.39 -6.57 1.31
CA LEU A 161 -6.23 -8.02 1.32
C LEU A 161 -7.03 -8.70 2.44
N GLY A 162 -7.75 -7.93 3.27
CA GLY A 162 -8.59 -8.43 4.35
C GLY A 162 -7.83 -9.18 5.45
N ALA A 163 -6.51 -9.02 5.51
CA ALA A 163 -5.64 -9.78 6.40
C ALA A 163 -5.93 -9.50 7.88
N ASP A 164 -6.02 -10.56 8.67
CA ASP A 164 -5.72 -10.51 10.10
C ASP A 164 -4.20 -10.65 10.24
N PRO A 165 -3.47 -9.65 10.76
CA PRO A 165 -2.01 -9.67 10.76
C PRO A 165 -1.40 -10.86 11.51
N ALA A 166 -2.00 -11.31 12.61
CA ALA A 166 -1.48 -12.42 13.39
C ALA A 166 -1.72 -13.77 12.67
N ALA A 167 -2.93 -13.98 12.16
CA ALA A 167 -3.27 -15.18 11.40
C ALA A 167 -2.48 -15.27 10.08
N SER A 168 -2.32 -14.14 9.37
CA SER A 168 -1.55 -14.10 8.13
C SER A 168 -0.05 -14.33 8.36
N ALA A 169 0.53 -13.78 9.43
CA ALA A 169 1.93 -14.05 9.79
C ALA A 169 2.12 -15.53 10.16
N ALA A 170 1.18 -16.15 10.88
CA ALA A 170 1.23 -17.57 11.17
C ALA A 170 1.15 -18.43 9.90
N ALA A 171 0.29 -18.07 8.94
CA ALA A 171 0.18 -18.77 7.66
C ALA A 171 1.46 -18.63 6.82
N ILE A 172 2.08 -17.46 6.79
CA ILE A 172 3.38 -17.23 6.16
C ILE A 172 4.46 -18.11 6.80
N ASN A 173 4.51 -18.19 8.15
CA ASN A 173 5.47 -19.01 8.87
C ASN A 173 5.27 -20.51 8.68
N ALA A 174 4.09 -20.96 8.26
CA ALA A 174 3.85 -22.35 7.90
C ALA A 174 4.53 -22.75 6.58
N ILE A 175 5.04 -21.80 5.81
CA ILE A 175 5.82 -22.02 4.60
C ILE A 175 7.31 -21.92 5.00
N PRO A 176 8.05 -23.04 4.97
CA PRO A 176 9.39 -23.10 5.55
C PRO A 176 10.36 -22.10 4.92
N GLU A 177 10.27 -21.88 3.60
CA GLU A 177 11.11 -20.93 2.87
C GLU A 177 10.83 -19.49 3.29
N TYR A 178 9.56 -19.10 3.46
CA TYR A 178 9.25 -17.76 3.96
C TYR A 178 9.74 -17.56 5.39
N LYS A 179 9.54 -18.54 6.26
CA LYS A 179 10.07 -18.47 7.63
C LYS A 179 11.59 -18.23 7.62
N ALA A 180 12.34 -19.00 6.81
CA ALA A 180 13.79 -18.83 6.68
C ALA A 180 14.15 -17.45 6.07
N MET A 181 13.38 -16.93 5.11
CA MET A 181 13.59 -15.60 4.54
C MET A 181 13.35 -14.49 5.58
N PHE A 182 12.32 -14.60 6.42
CA PHE A 182 12.09 -13.65 7.51
C PHE A 182 13.20 -13.70 8.56
N GLU A 183 13.62 -14.89 8.98
CA GLU A 183 14.74 -15.07 9.91
C GLU A 183 16.03 -14.46 9.34
N ARG A 184 16.31 -14.60 8.05
CA ARG A 184 17.44 -13.97 7.37
C ARG A 184 17.33 -12.44 7.33
N ALA A 185 16.15 -11.91 7.02
CA ALA A 185 15.94 -10.48 6.81
C ALA A 185 15.78 -9.68 8.10
N PHE A 186 15.17 -10.29 9.14
CA PHE A 186 14.78 -9.62 10.39
C PHE A 186 15.33 -10.27 11.67
N GLY A 187 15.98 -11.44 11.58
CA GLY A 187 16.46 -12.19 12.73
C GLY A 187 15.36 -12.97 13.48
N GLU A 188 14.13 -12.95 12.99
CA GLU A 188 12.96 -13.60 13.58
C GLU A 188 11.98 -14.06 12.50
N PRO A 189 11.07 -15.01 12.79
CA PRO A 189 9.99 -15.39 11.88
C PRO A 189 9.06 -14.21 11.53
N ALA A 190 8.11 -14.44 10.59
CA ALA A 190 7.11 -13.43 10.23
C ALA A 190 6.27 -13.02 11.44
N THR A 191 6.09 -11.72 11.62
CA THR A 191 5.27 -11.09 12.67
C THR A 191 4.35 -10.04 12.06
N PRO A 192 3.28 -9.59 12.77
CA PRO A 192 2.46 -8.47 12.34
C PRO A 192 3.23 -7.18 12.07
N ASP A 193 4.41 -7.00 12.68
CA ASP A 193 5.26 -5.82 12.54
C ASP A 193 6.24 -5.91 11.37
N ASN A 194 6.88 -7.08 11.16
CA ASN A 194 7.93 -7.19 10.13
C ASN A 194 7.39 -7.47 8.72
N VAL A 195 6.17 -8.02 8.54
CA VAL A 195 5.55 -8.18 7.23
C VAL A 195 5.34 -6.84 6.51
N PRO A 196 4.75 -5.79 7.12
CA PRO A 196 4.69 -4.46 6.50
C PRO A 196 6.06 -3.84 6.22
N LYS A 197 7.07 -4.12 7.04
CA LYS A 197 8.44 -3.65 6.82
C LYS A 197 9.08 -4.30 5.59
N ALA A 198 8.78 -5.57 5.31
CA ALA A 198 9.21 -6.24 4.09
C ALA A 198 8.58 -5.59 2.85
N PHE A 199 7.26 -5.37 2.83
CA PHE A 199 6.58 -4.64 1.76
C PHE A 199 7.20 -3.25 1.54
N ALA A 200 7.40 -2.49 2.61
CA ALA A 200 7.99 -1.15 2.54
C ALA A 200 9.42 -1.17 1.96
N SER A 201 10.21 -2.19 2.28
CA SER A 201 11.56 -2.37 1.73
C SER A 201 11.52 -2.64 0.22
N PHE A 202 10.60 -3.48 -0.26
CA PHE A 202 10.37 -3.65 -1.69
C PHE A 202 9.97 -2.34 -2.37
N PHE A 203 8.99 -1.61 -1.81
CA PHE A 203 8.55 -0.34 -2.38
C PHE A 203 9.65 0.72 -2.45
N ARG A 204 10.65 0.69 -1.55
CA ARG A 204 11.82 1.57 -1.64
C ARG A 204 12.71 1.25 -2.83
N THR A 205 12.67 0.03 -3.33
CA THR A 205 13.45 -0.41 -4.48
C THR A 205 12.63 -0.41 -5.78
N LEU A 206 11.31 -0.27 -5.71
CA LEU A 206 10.41 -0.24 -6.86
C LEU A 206 10.39 1.18 -7.45
N ASN A 207 11.39 1.46 -8.26
CA ASN A 207 11.64 2.78 -8.81
C ASN A 207 11.52 2.79 -10.33
N ASN A 208 11.22 3.97 -10.88
CA ASN A 208 11.14 4.24 -12.30
C ASN A 208 11.89 5.53 -12.62
N GLY A 209 12.75 5.46 -13.59
CA GLY A 209 13.55 6.58 -14.11
C GLY A 209 14.13 6.23 -15.46
N ASN A 210 15.26 6.83 -15.81
CA ASN A 210 15.95 6.58 -17.09
C ASN A 210 15.03 6.81 -18.31
N SER A 211 14.06 7.72 -18.18
CA SER A 211 13.15 8.12 -19.26
C SER A 211 13.86 8.90 -20.35
N ALA A 212 13.19 9.11 -21.50
CA ALA A 212 13.72 9.98 -22.57
C ALA A 212 14.01 11.39 -22.03
N TRP A 213 13.15 11.91 -21.16
CA TRP A 213 13.38 13.17 -20.45
C TRP A 213 14.64 13.15 -19.59
N ASP A 214 14.85 12.09 -18.80
CA ASP A 214 16.01 11.99 -17.92
C ASP A 214 17.33 11.97 -18.72
N LYS A 215 17.36 11.17 -19.79
CA LYS A 215 18.50 11.10 -20.71
C LYS A 215 18.79 12.47 -21.37
N PHE A 216 17.74 13.16 -21.79
CA PHE A 216 17.86 14.51 -22.35
C PHE A 216 18.43 15.51 -21.33
N GLN A 217 17.98 15.46 -20.07
CA GLN A 217 18.50 16.30 -19.00
C GLN A 217 19.96 15.95 -18.65
N ALA A 218 20.33 14.68 -18.77
CA ALA A 218 21.71 14.22 -18.60
C ALA A 218 22.65 14.59 -19.76
N GLY A 219 22.15 15.24 -20.83
CA GLY A 219 22.94 15.76 -21.94
C GLY A 219 22.76 15.06 -23.28
N ASP A 220 22.04 13.91 -23.34
CA ASP A 220 21.71 13.28 -24.61
C ASP A 220 20.56 14.02 -25.32
N LYS A 221 20.94 15.01 -26.13
CA LYS A 221 19.97 15.83 -26.84
C LYS A 221 19.15 15.06 -27.90
N LYS A 222 19.55 13.84 -28.25
CA LYS A 222 18.82 12.98 -29.21
C LYS A 222 17.78 12.09 -28.52
N ALA A 223 17.83 11.97 -27.20
CA ALA A 223 16.91 11.12 -26.45
C ALA A 223 15.47 11.65 -26.41
N LEU A 224 15.27 12.93 -26.69
CA LEU A 224 13.96 13.58 -26.62
C LEU A 224 13.59 14.16 -27.99
N ASP A 225 12.37 13.87 -28.44
CA ASP A 225 11.79 14.48 -29.63
C ASP A 225 11.69 16.01 -29.49
N ALA A 226 11.88 16.74 -30.58
CA ALA A 226 11.86 18.21 -30.57
C ALA A 226 10.49 18.75 -30.11
N ASP A 227 9.38 18.18 -30.56
CA ASP A 227 8.04 18.57 -30.13
C ASP A 227 7.81 18.26 -28.64
N ALA A 228 8.38 17.19 -28.10
CA ALA A 228 8.34 16.88 -26.65
C ALA A 228 9.19 17.91 -25.85
N ALA A 229 10.33 18.35 -26.38
CA ALA A 229 11.13 19.41 -25.76
C ALA A 229 10.38 20.74 -25.73
N GLU A 230 9.69 21.12 -26.83
CA GLU A 230 8.79 22.27 -26.85
C GLU A 230 7.59 22.05 -25.86
N GLY A 231 7.10 20.82 -25.72
CA GLY A 231 6.07 20.48 -24.75
C GLY A 231 6.44 20.81 -23.32
N PHE A 232 7.70 20.64 -22.91
CA PHE A 232 8.17 21.09 -21.60
C PHE A 232 8.10 22.62 -21.45
N LYS A 233 8.40 23.38 -22.50
CA LYS A 233 8.26 24.83 -22.45
C LYS A 233 6.79 25.24 -22.30
N VAL A 234 5.88 24.55 -23.00
CA VAL A 234 4.42 24.73 -22.82
C VAL A 234 4.02 24.40 -21.37
N PHE A 235 4.49 23.25 -20.84
CA PHE A 235 4.23 22.80 -19.47
C PHE A 235 4.64 23.86 -18.43
N ALA A 236 5.80 24.47 -18.60
CA ALA A 236 6.29 25.53 -17.74
C ALA A 236 5.50 26.84 -17.91
N ALA A 237 5.30 27.29 -19.17
CA ALA A 237 4.61 28.53 -19.49
C ALA A 237 3.14 28.56 -19.09
N LYS A 238 2.46 27.38 -19.12
CA LYS A 238 1.07 27.23 -18.69
C LYS A 238 0.94 26.94 -17.19
N GLY A 239 2.04 26.99 -16.43
CA GLY A 239 2.03 26.90 -14.97
C GLY A 239 1.87 25.49 -14.40
N CYS A 240 1.92 24.43 -15.21
CA CYS A 240 1.83 23.04 -14.73
C CYS A 240 2.96 22.69 -13.76
N VAL A 241 4.16 23.26 -14.01
CA VAL A 241 5.35 23.08 -13.17
C VAL A 241 5.18 23.59 -11.75
N THR A 242 4.18 24.46 -11.48
CA THR A 242 3.91 24.98 -10.11
C THR A 242 3.54 23.85 -9.12
N CYS A 243 2.86 22.83 -9.61
CA CYS A 243 2.47 21.66 -8.81
C CYS A 243 3.29 20.42 -9.19
N HIS A 244 3.71 20.30 -10.44
CA HIS A 244 4.43 19.14 -10.96
C HIS A 244 5.91 19.46 -11.21
N VAL A 245 6.66 19.62 -10.10
CA VAL A 245 8.08 20.03 -10.11
C VAL A 245 9.00 18.83 -10.42
N PRO A 246 9.94 18.95 -11.40
CA PRO A 246 11.01 17.95 -11.56
C PRO A 246 11.86 17.79 -10.29
N PRO A 247 12.53 16.66 -10.07
CA PRO A 247 12.62 15.52 -10.99
C PRO A 247 11.47 14.51 -10.87
N LEU A 248 10.66 14.59 -9.81
CA LEU A 248 9.54 13.67 -9.58
C LEU A 248 8.24 14.13 -10.25
N PHE A 249 8.21 15.34 -10.80
CA PHE A 249 7.03 15.96 -11.38
C PHE A 249 5.84 15.99 -10.42
N SER A 250 6.13 16.33 -9.17
CA SER A 250 5.17 16.55 -8.10
C SER A 250 5.79 17.37 -6.97
N THR A 251 4.99 18.22 -6.34
CA THR A 251 5.29 18.82 -5.04
C THR A 251 4.82 17.92 -3.89
N TYR A 252 3.98 16.93 -4.17
CA TYR A 252 3.25 16.12 -3.17
C TYR A 252 2.40 16.94 -2.19
N GLU A 253 2.18 18.21 -2.46
CA GLU A 253 1.21 19.05 -1.74
C GLU A 253 -0.23 18.57 -2.02
N PHE A 254 -1.19 19.10 -1.27
CA PHE A 254 -2.59 18.72 -1.39
C PHE A 254 -3.39 19.84 -2.01
N GLU A 255 -3.98 19.58 -3.18
CA GLU A 255 -4.69 20.56 -3.98
C GLU A 255 -6.08 20.07 -4.34
N ASN A 256 -7.04 20.98 -4.35
CA ASN A 256 -8.36 20.72 -4.91
C ASN A 256 -8.40 21.24 -6.36
N VAL A 257 -8.47 20.30 -7.31
CA VAL A 257 -8.51 20.63 -8.74
C VAL A 257 -9.93 20.59 -9.33
N GLY A 258 -10.95 20.44 -8.49
CA GLY A 258 -12.35 20.55 -8.88
C GLY A 258 -12.91 19.34 -9.64
N ILE A 259 -12.38 18.14 -9.41
CA ILE A 259 -13.00 16.92 -9.92
C ILE A 259 -14.33 16.72 -9.18
N PRO A 260 -15.47 16.64 -9.90
CA PRO A 260 -16.78 16.48 -9.28
C PRO A 260 -16.92 15.17 -8.51
N GLY A 261 -17.61 15.20 -7.38
CA GLY A 261 -17.87 14.00 -6.59
C GLY A 261 -18.18 14.30 -5.13
N ALA A 262 -18.57 13.27 -4.38
CA ALA A 262 -18.87 13.35 -2.95
C ALA A 262 -17.67 13.01 -2.05
N ASP A 263 -16.47 12.80 -2.63
CA ASP A 263 -15.29 12.48 -1.86
C ASP A 263 -14.70 13.74 -1.20
N GLU A 264 -14.70 13.77 0.12
CA GLU A 264 -14.16 14.90 0.90
C GLU A 264 -12.63 15.01 0.83
N GLY A 265 -11.94 14.08 0.17
CA GLY A 265 -10.48 14.12 -0.02
C GLY A 265 -9.71 14.07 1.31
N ARG A 266 -8.75 14.99 1.46
CA ARG A 266 -7.89 15.09 2.65
C ARG A 266 -8.68 15.41 3.93
N LYS A 267 -9.83 16.07 3.84
CA LYS A 267 -10.71 16.31 5.00
C LYS A 267 -11.09 15.00 5.70
N ASP A 268 -11.23 13.89 4.98
CA ASP A 268 -11.48 12.57 5.60
C ASP A 268 -10.39 12.21 6.63
N ALA A 269 -9.14 12.61 6.36
CA ALA A 269 -7.99 12.31 7.21
C ALA A 269 -7.77 13.38 8.32
N THR A 270 -7.86 14.67 7.98
CA THR A 270 -7.49 15.77 8.85
C THR A 270 -8.65 16.32 9.70
N LYS A 271 -9.91 16.07 9.26
CA LYS A 271 -11.13 16.66 9.80
C LYS A 271 -11.21 18.20 9.70
N ALA A 272 -10.30 18.81 8.96
CA ALA A 272 -10.25 20.25 8.74
C ALA A 272 -11.06 20.63 7.48
N ASP A 273 -11.99 21.56 7.59
CA ASP A 273 -12.80 22.04 6.45
C ASP A 273 -11.94 22.65 5.33
N ALA A 274 -10.82 23.27 5.70
CA ALA A 274 -9.86 23.80 4.75
C ALA A 274 -9.25 22.75 3.80
N ASP A 275 -9.36 21.45 4.14
CA ASP A 275 -8.85 20.33 3.34
C ASP A 275 -9.91 19.63 2.49
N LEU A 276 -11.13 20.18 2.42
CA LEU A 276 -12.22 19.63 1.64
C LEU A 276 -11.86 19.54 0.15
N GLY A 277 -12.00 18.33 -0.41
CA GLY A 277 -11.77 18.05 -1.83
C GLY A 277 -10.30 18.13 -2.25
N LYS A 278 -9.35 18.28 -1.33
CA LYS A 278 -7.93 18.25 -1.65
C LYS A 278 -7.42 16.81 -1.75
N PHE A 279 -6.58 16.61 -2.76
CA PHE A 279 -5.85 15.36 -2.97
C PHE A 279 -4.38 15.65 -3.20
N LYS A 280 -3.53 14.69 -2.84
CA LYS A 280 -2.09 14.80 -3.07
C LYS A 280 -1.81 14.91 -4.57
N VAL A 281 -1.01 15.91 -4.96
CA VAL A 281 -0.50 16.06 -6.33
C VAL A 281 0.28 14.79 -6.70
N PRO A 282 -0.15 14.01 -7.71
CA PRO A 282 0.57 12.81 -8.10
C PRO A 282 1.83 13.14 -8.89
N SER A 283 2.81 12.23 -8.86
CA SER A 283 3.90 12.26 -9.82
C SER A 283 3.37 12.09 -11.24
N LEU A 284 3.99 12.78 -12.23
CA LEU A 284 3.69 12.56 -13.63
C LEU A 284 4.66 11.56 -14.30
N ARG A 285 5.59 10.98 -13.56
CA ARG A 285 6.40 9.89 -14.10
C ARG A 285 5.49 8.72 -14.48
N ASN A 286 5.69 8.20 -15.69
CA ASN A 286 4.85 7.17 -16.30
C ASN A 286 3.37 7.54 -16.49
N VAL A 287 3.00 8.81 -16.42
CA VAL A 287 1.60 9.23 -16.49
C VAL A 287 0.87 8.71 -17.73
N ALA A 288 1.55 8.55 -18.87
CA ALA A 288 0.97 7.98 -20.08
C ALA A 288 0.51 6.51 -19.95
N LEU A 289 1.02 5.78 -18.96
CA LEU A 289 0.72 4.36 -18.71
C LEU A 289 -0.32 4.15 -17.61
N THR A 290 -0.71 5.19 -16.88
CA THR A 290 -1.49 5.09 -15.63
C THR A 290 -2.96 5.49 -15.78
N ALA A 291 -3.52 5.47 -16.99
CA ALA A 291 -4.95 5.63 -17.19
C ALA A 291 -5.73 4.49 -16.48
N PRO A 292 -6.93 4.80 -15.92
CA PRO A 292 -7.65 6.07 -15.90
C PRO A 292 -7.13 7.06 -14.84
N TYR A 293 -7.43 8.34 -15.00
CA TYR A 293 -6.84 9.45 -14.26
C TYR A 293 -7.73 9.98 -13.15
N PHE A 294 -7.11 10.75 -12.25
CA PHE A 294 -7.63 11.34 -11.02
C PHE A 294 -7.93 10.31 -9.93
N HIS A 295 -8.29 10.80 -8.76
CA HIS A 295 -8.50 9.98 -7.56
C HIS A 295 -9.68 9.02 -7.69
N ASP A 296 -10.61 9.29 -8.59
CA ASP A 296 -11.82 8.51 -8.85
C ASP A 296 -11.77 7.69 -10.16
N GLY A 297 -10.69 7.83 -10.96
CA GLY A 297 -10.56 7.18 -12.25
C GLY A 297 -11.59 7.64 -13.29
N SER A 298 -12.17 8.83 -13.14
CA SER A 298 -13.26 9.32 -13.98
C SER A 298 -12.83 9.69 -15.40
N VAL A 299 -11.55 9.97 -15.63
CA VAL A 299 -11.00 10.43 -16.90
C VAL A 299 -10.16 9.33 -17.54
N LYS A 300 -10.49 8.96 -18.78
CA LYS A 300 -10.01 7.73 -19.42
C LYS A 300 -8.70 7.91 -20.21
N THR A 301 -8.46 9.09 -20.73
CA THR A 301 -7.31 9.34 -21.62
C THR A 301 -6.45 10.50 -21.14
N LEU A 302 -5.16 10.48 -21.53
CA LEU A 302 -4.23 11.57 -21.20
C LEU A 302 -4.66 12.91 -21.84
N ASP A 303 -5.21 12.84 -23.05
CA ASP A 303 -5.73 14.04 -23.73
C ASP A 303 -6.89 14.68 -22.95
N GLU A 304 -7.81 13.86 -22.43
CA GLU A 304 -8.89 14.35 -21.57
C GLU A 304 -8.37 14.90 -20.25
N ALA A 305 -7.36 14.25 -19.63
CA ALA A 305 -6.75 14.73 -18.39
C ALA A 305 -6.06 16.09 -18.60
N ILE A 306 -5.34 16.27 -19.70
CA ILE A 306 -4.76 17.56 -20.12
C ILE A 306 -5.87 18.61 -20.30
N ALA A 307 -6.95 18.26 -20.97
CA ALA A 307 -8.07 19.18 -21.21
C ALA A 307 -8.78 19.60 -19.92
N VAL A 308 -9.00 18.65 -18.96
CA VAL A 308 -9.57 18.95 -17.64
C VAL A 308 -8.68 19.91 -16.88
N MET A 309 -7.37 19.65 -16.81
CA MET A 309 -6.43 20.52 -16.11
C MET A 309 -6.30 21.88 -16.78
N ALA A 310 -6.29 21.95 -18.11
CA ALA A 310 -6.25 23.22 -18.85
C ALA A 310 -7.53 24.05 -18.69
N LYS A 311 -8.69 23.40 -18.62
CA LYS A 311 -9.98 24.08 -18.35
C LYS A 311 -9.95 24.79 -17.00
N GLY A 312 -9.23 24.22 -16.02
CA GLY A 312 -9.25 24.68 -14.65
C GLY A 312 -10.62 24.51 -13.99
N ALA A 313 -10.71 24.97 -12.75
CA ALA A 313 -11.98 24.93 -11.99
C ALA A 313 -12.15 26.25 -11.22
N LYS A 314 -13.39 26.51 -10.80
CA LYS A 314 -13.77 27.68 -9.98
C LYS A 314 -14.69 27.22 -8.86
N GLY A 315 -14.56 27.88 -7.73
CA GLY A 315 -15.44 27.63 -6.58
C GLY A 315 -14.68 27.67 -5.26
N PRO A 316 -15.41 27.53 -4.14
CA PRO A 316 -14.81 27.50 -2.82
C PRO A 316 -13.81 26.33 -2.70
N GLY A 317 -12.66 26.58 -2.09
CA GLY A 317 -11.63 25.56 -1.84
C GLY A 317 -10.80 25.11 -3.07
N ILE A 318 -11.13 25.57 -4.26
CA ILE A 318 -10.30 25.28 -5.46
C ILE A 318 -8.94 25.92 -5.31
N SER A 319 -7.89 25.20 -5.70
CA SER A 319 -6.51 25.66 -5.63
C SER A 319 -6.30 26.97 -6.41
N ALA A 320 -5.75 27.98 -5.75
CA ALA A 320 -5.38 29.23 -6.39
C ALA A 320 -4.27 29.08 -7.44
N LYS A 321 -3.52 27.98 -7.40
CA LYS A 321 -2.49 27.62 -8.38
C LYS A 321 -3.11 27.12 -9.70
N LEU A 322 -4.32 26.56 -9.67
CA LEU A 322 -5.02 26.05 -10.84
C LEU A 322 -5.72 27.19 -11.57
N LYS A 323 -5.15 27.63 -12.67
CA LYS A 323 -5.72 28.66 -13.53
C LYS A 323 -6.12 28.07 -14.86
N ALA A 324 -7.27 28.51 -15.39
CA ALA A 324 -7.67 28.15 -16.75
C ALA A 324 -6.62 28.60 -17.78
N GLN A 325 -6.25 27.69 -18.66
CA GLN A 325 -5.28 27.90 -19.73
C GLN A 325 -5.92 27.67 -21.09
N LYS A 326 -5.60 28.48 -22.06
CA LYS A 326 -5.92 28.21 -23.47
C LYS A 326 -4.75 27.44 -24.08
N LEU A 327 -5.00 26.28 -24.59
CA LEU A 327 -4.07 25.45 -25.34
C LEU A 327 -4.50 25.44 -26.81
N SER A 328 -3.61 25.73 -27.73
CA SER A 328 -3.82 25.42 -29.14
C SER A 328 -3.68 23.92 -29.37
N ALA A 329 -4.16 23.40 -30.48
CA ALA A 329 -4.01 22.00 -30.84
C ALA A 329 -2.52 21.58 -30.90
N LYS A 330 -1.65 22.46 -31.36
CA LYS A 330 -0.19 22.21 -31.36
C LYS A 330 0.37 22.10 -29.94
N GLU A 331 0.03 23.05 -29.05
CA GLU A 331 0.48 23.03 -27.66
C GLU A 331 -0.02 21.79 -26.91
N SER A 332 -1.28 21.38 -27.11
CA SER A 332 -1.83 20.17 -26.51
C SER A 332 -1.06 18.93 -26.95
N ARG A 333 -0.76 18.81 -28.26
CA ARG A 333 0.02 17.69 -28.80
C ARG A 333 1.44 17.68 -28.21
N GLN A 334 2.12 18.82 -28.19
CA GLN A 334 3.46 18.95 -27.66
C GLN A 334 3.52 18.62 -26.17
N LEU A 335 2.54 19.11 -25.40
CA LEU A 335 2.40 18.79 -23.97
C LEU A 335 2.21 17.29 -23.74
N LYS A 336 1.37 16.63 -24.55
CA LYS A 336 1.19 15.18 -24.50
C LYS A 336 2.50 14.42 -24.77
N LEU A 337 3.21 14.76 -25.81
CA LEU A 337 4.51 14.15 -26.16
C LEU A 337 5.54 14.34 -25.04
N PHE A 338 5.55 15.51 -24.40
CA PHE A 338 6.38 15.71 -23.21
C PHE A 338 5.98 14.77 -22.07
N LEU A 339 4.69 14.65 -21.74
CA LEU A 339 4.22 13.77 -20.67
C LEU A 339 4.50 12.28 -20.97
N GLU A 340 4.39 11.87 -22.23
CA GLU A 340 4.77 10.53 -22.68
C GLU A 340 6.28 10.27 -22.51
N SER A 341 7.12 11.30 -22.71
CA SER A 341 8.57 11.21 -22.53
C SER A 341 9.02 11.01 -21.09
N LEU A 342 8.12 11.16 -20.11
CA LEU A 342 8.35 10.88 -18.69
C LEU A 342 8.21 9.38 -18.36
N SER A 343 7.83 8.56 -19.35
CA SER A 343 7.78 7.09 -19.20
C SER A 343 9.19 6.51 -19.25
N GLY A 344 9.54 5.76 -18.23
CA GLY A 344 10.85 5.14 -18.09
C GLY A 344 10.74 3.68 -17.69
N GLU A 345 11.88 3.06 -17.44
CA GLU A 345 11.97 1.66 -17.07
C GLU A 345 11.77 1.48 -15.56
N SER A 346 11.05 0.44 -15.16
CA SER A 346 10.94 0.04 -13.77
C SER A 346 12.12 -0.85 -13.37
N THR A 347 12.55 -0.76 -12.12
CA THR A 347 13.55 -1.66 -11.53
C THR A 347 13.10 -3.13 -11.50
N TYR A 348 11.79 -3.37 -11.56
CA TYR A 348 11.20 -4.71 -11.64
C TYR A 348 10.26 -4.81 -12.82
N THR A 349 10.54 -5.73 -13.73
CA THR A 349 9.81 -5.94 -14.98
C THR A 349 9.16 -7.32 -15.08
N THR A 350 9.39 -8.18 -14.11
CA THR A 350 8.89 -9.56 -14.04
C THR A 350 8.36 -9.88 -12.64
N GLU A 351 7.60 -10.94 -12.55
CA GLU A 351 7.18 -11.51 -11.27
C GLU A 351 8.26 -12.42 -10.69
N PRO A 352 8.37 -12.54 -9.36
CA PRO A 352 9.33 -13.48 -8.74
C PRO A 352 8.81 -14.92 -8.77
N ALA A 353 9.73 -15.88 -8.71
CA ALA A 353 9.38 -17.23 -8.30
C ALA A 353 9.00 -17.20 -6.80
N LEU A 354 7.84 -17.78 -6.48
CA LEU A 354 7.34 -17.86 -5.10
C LEU A 354 7.83 -19.13 -4.41
N PRO A 355 8.01 -19.13 -3.09
CA PRO A 355 8.28 -20.32 -2.28
C PRO A 355 7.18 -21.37 -2.34
#